data_c6c77d28145fbf0fe1742be29dafe471
#
_entry.id   c6c77d28145fbf0fe1742be29dafe471
#
_cell.length_a   1.000
_cell.length_b   1.000
_cell.length_c   1.000
_cell.angle_alpha   90.00
_cell.angle_beta   90.00
_cell.angle_gamma   90.00
#
_symmetry.space_group_name_H-M   'P 1'
#
loop_
_entity.id
_entity.type
_entity.pdbx_description
1 polymer ?
#
loop_
_entity_poly.entity_id
_entity_poly.type
_entity_poly.pdbx_seq_one_letter_code
_entity_poly.pdbx_strand_id
1 'polypeptide(L)'
;IVGQSGSGKSTLVDLIPRYYDVQMGEVLIDGVNVKDLGIHDLRSLIGNVNQEAILFNDTFLNNIKFGKDDATKDQVIRAAKIANAYDFIMDSEKGFDSNIGDRGGRLSGGQRQRVSIARAILKNPPILILDEATSALDTESERLVQDALYRLMRTRTTLAVAHRLSTIDR
;
A
#
# COMPACT_ATOMS: atom_id res chain seq x y z
N ILE A 1 1.33 14.49 -6.36
CA ILE A 1 1.01 14.73 -7.79
C ILE A 1 -0.48 14.96 -7.89
N VAL A 2 -0.89 16.14 -8.36
CA VAL A 2 -2.29 16.56 -8.48
C VAL A 2 -2.61 16.87 -9.94
N GLY A 3 -3.81 16.57 -10.41
CA GLY A 3 -4.26 16.85 -11.77
C GLY A 3 -5.60 16.18 -12.09
N GLN A 4 -6.20 16.56 -13.22
CA GLN A 4 -7.48 15.99 -13.67
C GLN A 4 -7.39 14.48 -13.92
N SER A 5 -8.53 13.77 -13.88
CA SER A 5 -8.59 12.36 -14.28
C SER A 5 -8.09 12.21 -15.73
N GLY A 6 -7.32 11.17 -16.02
CA GLY A 6 -6.74 10.93 -17.35
C GLY A 6 -5.51 11.77 -17.69
N SER A 7 -4.99 12.64 -16.81
CA SER A 7 -3.81 13.46 -17.07
C SER A 7 -2.46 12.73 -17.02
N GLY A 8 -2.46 11.41 -16.87
CA GLY A 8 -1.25 10.58 -16.87
C GLY A 8 -0.54 10.46 -15.52
N LYS A 9 -1.18 10.85 -14.39
CA LYS A 9 -0.56 10.77 -13.05
C LYS A 9 -0.11 9.36 -12.68
N SER A 10 -0.97 8.37 -12.80
CA SER A 10 -0.66 6.96 -12.50
C SER A 10 0.41 6.44 -13.45
N THR A 11 0.36 6.78 -14.75
CA THR A 11 1.41 6.41 -15.71
C THR A 11 2.77 6.98 -15.32
N LEU A 12 2.82 8.23 -14.86
CA LEU A 12 4.08 8.84 -14.38
C LEU A 12 4.63 8.09 -13.17
N VAL A 13 3.77 7.72 -12.23
CA VAL A 13 4.15 7.01 -11.01
C VAL A 13 4.59 5.57 -11.33
N ASP A 14 4.01 4.94 -12.32
CA ASP A 14 4.33 3.59 -12.79
C ASP A 14 5.73 3.46 -13.44
N LEU A 15 6.34 4.59 -13.82
CA LEU A 15 7.72 4.61 -14.29
C LEU A 15 8.73 4.33 -13.17
N ILE A 16 8.40 4.64 -11.91
CA ILE A 16 9.31 4.48 -10.78
C ILE A 16 9.58 3.00 -10.47
N PRO A 17 8.55 2.12 -10.33
CA PRO A 17 8.74 0.68 -10.18
C PRO A 17 9.10 0.00 -11.51
N ARG A 18 9.30 0.79 -12.57
CA ARG A 18 9.65 0.32 -13.90
C ARG A 18 8.63 -0.70 -14.43
N TYR A 19 7.32 -0.33 -14.38
CA TYR A 19 6.29 -1.06 -15.13
C TYR A 19 6.36 -0.73 -16.61
N TYR A 20 6.88 0.47 -16.94
CA TYR A 20 7.20 0.94 -18.30
C TYR A 20 8.58 1.59 -18.30
N ASP A 21 9.32 1.44 -19.38
CA ASP A 21 10.57 2.17 -19.59
C ASP A 21 10.31 3.53 -20.26
N VAL A 22 11.01 4.57 -19.81
CA VAL A 22 10.98 5.87 -20.49
C VAL A 22 11.63 5.79 -21.86
N GLN A 23 11.02 6.43 -22.87
CA GLN A 23 11.56 6.50 -24.23
C GLN A 23 12.66 7.56 -24.36
N MET A 24 12.52 8.69 -23.63
CA MET A 24 13.49 9.77 -23.55
C MET A 24 13.61 10.22 -22.10
N GLY A 25 14.81 10.69 -21.73
CA GLY A 25 15.12 11.03 -20.35
C GLY A 25 15.42 9.79 -19.48
N GLU A 26 15.42 9.99 -18.18
CA GLU A 26 15.78 8.97 -17.22
C GLU A 26 14.98 9.13 -15.92
N VAL A 27 14.81 8.04 -15.16
CA VAL A 27 14.28 8.03 -13.80
C VAL A 27 15.40 7.60 -12.88
N LEU A 28 15.74 8.45 -11.91
CA LEU A 28 16.83 8.20 -10.96
C LEU A 28 16.30 8.01 -9.55
N ILE A 29 16.86 7.04 -8.83
CA ILE A 29 16.72 6.87 -7.38
C ILE A 29 18.12 7.04 -6.78
N ASP A 30 18.29 8.06 -5.92
CA ASP A 30 19.58 8.43 -5.32
C ASP A 30 20.73 8.55 -6.35
N GLY A 31 20.42 9.09 -7.54
CA GLY A 31 21.38 9.29 -8.63
C GLY A 31 21.65 8.05 -9.48
N VAL A 32 21.05 6.91 -9.19
CA VAL A 32 21.15 5.67 -9.98
C VAL A 32 19.96 5.53 -10.91
N ASN A 33 20.21 5.28 -12.20
CA ASN A 33 19.12 5.06 -13.17
C ASN A 33 18.40 3.75 -12.86
N VAL A 34 17.06 3.79 -12.79
CA VAL A 34 16.25 2.60 -12.50
C VAL A 34 16.44 1.48 -13.54
N LYS A 35 16.93 1.82 -14.75
CA LYS A 35 17.25 0.83 -15.80
C LYS A 35 18.50 0.01 -15.46
N ASP A 36 19.39 0.55 -14.64
CA ASP A 36 20.63 -0.11 -14.24
C ASP A 36 20.46 -1.02 -13.01
N LEU A 37 19.28 -0.94 -12.36
CA LEU A 37 18.94 -1.78 -11.22
C LEU A 37 18.28 -3.08 -11.65
N GLY A 38 18.54 -4.16 -10.93
CA GLY A 38 17.76 -5.38 -11.04
C GLY A 38 16.29 -5.09 -10.70
N ILE A 39 15.36 -5.59 -11.51
CA ILE A 39 13.92 -5.32 -11.33
C ILE A 39 13.43 -5.72 -9.92
N HIS A 40 13.95 -6.83 -9.41
CA HIS A 40 13.59 -7.33 -8.09
C HIS A 40 14.11 -6.40 -6.98
N ASP A 41 15.35 -5.95 -7.10
CA ASP A 41 15.98 -5.03 -6.14
C ASP A 41 15.28 -3.68 -6.16
N LEU A 42 15.02 -3.10 -7.33
CA LEU A 42 14.26 -1.87 -7.49
C LEU A 42 12.88 -1.96 -6.79
N ARG A 43 12.11 -3.01 -7.09
CA ARG A 43 10.76 -3.18 -6.52
C ARG A 43 10.76 -3.54 -5.05
N SER A 44 11.87 -4.07 -4.51
CA SER A 44 12.03 -4.28 -3.07
C SER A 44 12.06 -2.96 -2.29
N LEU A 45 12.62 -1.89 -2.89
CA LEU A 45 12.68 -0.55 -2.32
C LEU A 45 11.33 0.18 -2.34
N ILE A 46 10.33 -0.32 -3.07
CA ILE A 46 9.07 0.40 -3.32
C ILE A 46 7.90 -0.36 -2.69
N GLY A 47 7.06 0.34 -1.98
CA GLY A 47 5.76 -0.14 -1.51
C GLY A 47 4.63 0.62 -2.18
N ASN A 48 3.63 -0.11 -2.68
CA ASN A 48 2.46 0.49 -3.30
C ASN A 48 1.23 0.29 -2.41
N VAL A 49 0.46 1.36 -2.24
CA VAL A 49 -0.90 1.31 -1.70
C VAL A 49 -1.82 1.88 -2.77
N ASN A 50 -2.49 1.00 -3.49
CA ASN A 50 -3.35 1.34 -4.61
C ASN A 50 -4.76 1.71 -4.13
N GLN A 51 -5.51 2.41 -4.97
CA GLN A 51 -6.92 2.75 -4.78
C GLN A 51 -7.76 1.50 -4.47
N GLU A 52 -7.60 0.46 -5.28
CA GLU A 52 -8.18 -0.85 -5.01
C GLU A 52 -7.13 -1.77 -4.39
N ALA A 53 -7.37 -2.20 -3.16
CA ALA A 53 -6.49 -3.12 -2.46
C ALA A 53 -6.50 -4.49 -3.13
N ILE A 54 -5.36 -4.90 -3.69
CA ILE A 54 -5.19 -6.24 -4.28
C ILE A 54 -4.92 -7.24 -3.17
N LEU A 55 -5.92 -8.08 -2.89
CA LEU A 55 -5.85 -9.15 -1.89
C LEU A 55 -6.06 -10.51 -2.54
N PHE A 56 -5.48 -11.54 -1.94
CA PHE A 56 -5.53 -12.91 -2.44
C PHE A 56 -6.54 -13.75 -1.66
N ASN A 57 -7.09 -14.78 -2.28
CA ASN A 57 -7.94 -15.76 -1.63
C ASN A 57 -7.11 -16.63 -0.67
N ASP A 58 -6.76 -16.05 0.48
CA ASP A 58 -5.91 -16.63 1.50
C ASP A 58 -6.26 -16.04 2.87
N THR A 59 -5.52 -16.38 3.91
CA THR A 59 -5.69 -15.88 5.27
C THR A 59 -5.27 -14.41 5.40
N PHE A 60 -5.70 -13.73 6.47
CA PHE A 60 -5.15 -12.42 6.82
C PHE A 60 -3.64 -12.46 7.00
N LEU A 61 -3.15 -13.51 7.70
CA LEU A 61 -1.72 -13.68 7.92
C LEU A 61 -0.93 -13.66 6.62
N ASN A 62 -1.31 -14.49 5.65
CA ASN A 62 -0.61 -14.63 4.38
C ASN A 62 -0.77 -13.37 3.51
N ASN A 63 -1.94 -12.73 3.53
CA ASN A 63 -2.15 -11.46 2.81
C ASN A 63 -1.25 -10.34 3.34
N ILE A 64 -1.10 -10.21 4.66
CA ILE A 64 -0.22 -9.19 5.26
C ILE A 64 1.24 -9.55 5.04
N LYS A 65 1.59 -10.83 5.15
CA LYS A 65 2.95 -11.36 5.01
C LYS A 65 3.48 -11.30 3.57
N PHE A 66 2.60 -11.16 2.59
CA PHE A 66 2.95 -11.16 1.17
C PHE A 66 4.06 -10.15 0.83
N GLY A 67 5.14 -10.63 0.25
CA GLY A 67 6.33 -9.85 -0.09
C GLY A 67 7.35 -9.67 1.05
N LYS A 68 7.15 -10.39 2.19
CA LYS A 68 8.12 -10.55 3.28
C LYS A 68 7.92 -11.92 3.94
N ASP A 69 8.29 -12.96 3.23
CA ASP A 69 8.02 -14.36 3.62
C ASP A 69 8.73 -14.81 4.90
N ASP A 70 9.82 -14.14 5.27
CA ASP A 70 10.58 -14.36 6.51
C ASP A 70 9.97 -13.68 7.75
N ALA A 71 8.88 -12.91 7.59
CA ALA A 71 8.27 -12.20 8.70
C ALA A 71 7.67 -13.17 9.74
N THR A 72 7.90 -12.88 11.02
CA THR A 72 7.28 -13.61 12.12
C THR A 72 5.82 -13.19 12.33
N LYS A 73 5.03 -14.06 12.99
CA LYS A 73 3.62 -13.75 13.35
C LYS A 73 3.53 -12.46 14.19
N ASP A 74 4.48 -12.24 15.10
CA ASP A 74 4.51 -11.02 15.93
C ASP A 74 4.74 -9.75 15.11
N GLN A 75 5.56 -9.84 14.06
CA GLN A 75 5.76 -8.71 13.14
C GLN A 75 4.48 -8.40 12.36
N VAL A 76 3.77 -9.43 11.89
CA VAL A 76 2.47 -9.29 11.23
C VAL A 76 1.43 -8.65 12.16
N ILE A 77 1.34 -9.11 13.42
CA ILE A 77 0.45 -8.55 14.42
C ILE A 77 0.76 -7.06 14.68
N ARG A 78 2.04 -6.70 14.82
CA ARG A 78 2.44 -5.30 14.99
C ARG A 78 2.04 -4.44 13.78
N ALA A 79 2.28 -4.93 12.58
CA ALA A 79 1.88 -4.23 11.35
C ALA A 79 0.36 -4.04 11.27
N ALA A 80 -0.43 -5.05 11.63
CA ALA A 80 -1.88 -4.97 11.68
C ALA A 80 -2.38 -3.95 12.71
N LYS A 81 -1.75 -3.87 13.88
CA LYS A 81 -2.08 -2.85 14.91
C LYS A 81 -1.81 -1.44 14.41
N ILE A 82 -0.66 -1.18 13.77
CA ILE A 82 -0.31 0.12 13.23
C ILE A 82 -1.28 0.53 12.11
N ALA A 83 -1.75 -0.44 11.31
CA ALA A 83 -2.72 -0.23 10.24
C ALA A 83 -4.17 -0.13 10.71
N ASN A 84 -4.46 -0.15 12.01
CA ASN A 84 -5.82 -0.22 12.57
C ASN A 84 -6.62 -1.44 12.06
N ALA A 85 -5.93 -2.55 11.76
CA ALA A 85 -6.54 -3.77 11.24
C ALA A 85 -6.73 -4.87 12.29
N TYR A 86 -6.05 -4.76 13.43
CA TYR A 86 -5.97 -5.82 14.42
C TYR A 86 -7.34 -6.23 14.97
N ASP A 87 -8.19 -5.28 15.36
CA ASP A 87 -9.44 -5.56 16.07
C ASP A 87 -10.40 -6.35 15.18
N PHE A 88 -10.70 -5.89 13.96
CA PHE A 88 -11.60 -6.62 13.07
C PHE A 88 -11.03 -7.97 12.58
N ILE A 89 -9.68 -8.13 12.58
CA ILE A 89 -9.06 -9.42 12.31
C ILE A 89 -9.35 -10.37 13.48
N MET A 90 -9.21 -9.91 14.72
CA MET A 90 -9.47 -10.73 15.90
C MET A 90 -10.94 -11.06 16.09
N ASP A 91 -11.86 -10.22 15.60
CA ASP A 91 -13.32 -10.48 15.58
C ASP A 91 -13.72 -11.54 14.55
N SER A 92 -12.83 -11.94 13.65
CA SER A 92 -13.09 -12.99 12.68
C SER A 92 -12.92 -14.38 13.32
N GLU A 93 -13.63 -15.40 12.81
CA GLU A 93 -13.77 -16.73 13.40
C GLU A 93 -12.44 -17.39 13.82
N LYS A 94 -11.37 -17.21 13.04
CA LYS A 94 -10.04 -17.79 13.27
C LYS A 94 -8.95 -16.72 13.39
N GLY A 95 -9.33 -15.45 13.69
CA GLY A 95 -8.40 -14.34 13.76
C GLY A 95 -7.54 -14.24 12.50
N PHE A 96 -6.22 -14.15 12.65
CA PHE A 96 -5.27 -14.07 11.55
C PHE A 96 -5.30 -15.26 10.57
N ASP A 97 -5.80 -16.39 10.99
CA ASP A 97 -5.90 -17.61 10.18
C ASP A 97 -7.25 -17.71 9.43
N SER A 98 -8.13 -16.69 9.55
CA SER A 98 -9.38 -16.59 8.78
C SER A 98 -9.09 -16.28 7.32
N ASN A 99 -9.71 -17.05 6.41
CA ASN A 99 -9.67 -16.80 4.97
C ASN A 99 -10.59 -15.62 4.61
N ILE A 100 -10.05 -14.64 3.87
CA ILE A 100 -10.73 -13.40 3.50
C ILE A 100 -11.58 -13.48 2.22
N GLY A 101 -11.57 -14.64 1.56
CA GLY A 101 -12.29 -14.87 0.31
C GLY A 101 -11.57 -14.31 -0.93
N ASP A 102 -12.16 -14.57 -2.09
CA ASP A 102 -11.60 -14.06 -3.35
C ASP A 102 -11.55 -12.53 -3.32
N ARG A 103 -10.36 -11.97 -3.63
CA ARG A 103 -10.07 -10.53 -3.60
C ARG A 103 -10.51 -9.81 -2.31
N GLY A 104 -10.56 -10.55 -1.18
CA GLY A 104 -11.04 -10.01 0.09
C GLY A 104 -12.55 -9.72 0.09
N GLY A 105 -13.34 -10.49 -0.65
CA GLY A 105 -14.78 -10.28 -0.82
C GLY A 105 -15.62 -10.36 0.46
N ARG A 106 -15.04 -10.88 1.55
CA ARG A 106 -15.66 -10.91 2.89
C ARG A 106 -15.41 -9.64 3.70
N LEU A 107 -14.63 -8.69 3.17
CA LEU A 107 -14.21 -7.48 3.87
C LEU A 107 -14.88 -6.23 3.29
N SER A 108 -15.12 -5.23 4.13
CA SER A 108 -15.49 -3.90 3.66
C SER A 108 -14.34 -3.24 2.88
N GLY A 109 -14.61 -2.19 2.10
CA GLY A 109 -13.58 -1.42 1.39
C GLY A 109 -12.46 -0.92 2.32
N GLY A 110 -12.84 -0.32 3.46
CA GLY A 110 -11.89 0.17 4.46
C GLY A 110 -11.09 -0.95 5.15
N GLN A 111 -11.68 -2.13 5.36
CA GLN A 111 -10.96 -3.29 5.89
C GLN A 111 -9.94 -3.81 4.89
N ARG A 112 -10.30 -3.96 3.60
CA ARG A 112 -9.34 -4.33 2.54
C ARG A 112 -8.18 -3.37 2.49
N GLN A 113 -8.44 -2.07 2.53
CA GLN A 113 -7.41 -1.04 2.47
C GLN A 113 -6.46 -1.13 3.67
N ARG A 114 -6.98 -1.33 4.89
CA ARG A 114 -6.15 -1.48 6.09
C ARG A 114 -5.29 -2.75 6.07
N VAL A 115 -5.75 -3.85 5.48
CA VAL A 115 -4.92 -5.05 5.24
C VAL A 115 -3.79 -4.74 4.26
N SER A 116 -4.07 -4.01 3.17
CA SER A 116 -3.05 -3.58 2.21
C SER A 116 -2.00 -2.65 2.84
N ILE A 117 -2.44 -1.72 3.70
CA ILE A 117 -1.55 -0.84 4.46
C ILE A 117 -0.69 -1.65 5.46
N ALA A 118 -1.27 -2.64 6.15
CA ALA A 118 -0.51 -3.53 7.04
C ALA A 118 0.60 -4.28 6.29
N ARG A 119 0.33 -4.74 5.06
CA ARG A 119 1.34 -5.33 4.16
C ARG A 119 2.48 -4.34 3.86
N ALA A 120 2.15 -3.10 3.51
CA ALA A 120 3.14 -2.06 3.23
C ALA A 120 3.97 -1.70 4.48
N ILE A 121 3.34 -1.64 5.66
CA ILE A 121 4.03 -1.43 6.94
C ILE A 121 5.01 -2.58 7.23
N LEU A 122 4.58 -3.82 7.03
CA LEU A 122 5.41 -5.00 7.27
C LEU A 122 6.61 -5.07 6.33
N LYS A 123 6.41 -4.78 5.05
CA LYS A 123 7.47 -4.71 4.03
C LYS A 123 8.50 -3.63 4.37
N ASN A 124 8.07 -2.52 4.96
CA ASN A 124 8.89 -1.39 5.40
C ASN A 124 9.80 -0.80 4.30
N PRO A 125 9.29 -0.47 3.10
CA PRO A 125 10.10 0.06 2.00
C PRO A 125 10.51 1.52 2.24
N PRO A 126 11.67 1.99 1.73
CA PRO A 126 12.09 3.38 1.83
C PRO A 126 11.26 4.34 0.95
N ILE A 127 10.69 3.85 -0.13
CA ILE A 127 9.85 4.61 -1.06
C ILE A 127 8.42 4.08 -1.00
N LEU A 128 7.45 4.98 -0.89
CA LEU A 128 6.04 4.66 -0.85
C LEU A 128 5.29 5.36 -1.98
N ILE A 129 4.48 4.62 -2.70
CA ILE A 129 3.57 5.12 -3.72
C ILE A 129 2.15 4.94 -3.21
N LEU A 130 1.40 6.04 -3.12
CA LEU A 130 0.00 6.08 -2.73
C LEU A 130 -0.84 6.55 -3.91
N ASP A 131 -1.70 5.68 -4.42
CA ASP A 131 -2.64 6.04 -5.49
C ASP A 131 -4.06 6.04 -4.94
N GLU A 132 -4.61 7.23 -4.69
CA GLU A 132 -6.00 7.50 -4.23
C GLU A 132 -6.50 6.59 -3.08
N ALA A 133 -5.64 6.30 -2.13
CA ALA A 133 -5.85 5.26 -1.11
C ALA A 133 -7.09 5.43 -0.20
N THR A 134 -7.84 6.54 -0.31
CA THR A 134 -9.01 6.83 0.55
C THR A 134 -10.31 7.09 -0.22
N SER A 135 -10.33 6.90 -1.54
CA SER A 135 -11.54 7.13 -2.33
C SER A 135 -12.63 6.10 -2.03
N ALA A 136 -13.89 6.56 -1.94
CA ALA A 136 -15.09 5.73 -1.79
C ALA A 136 -15.23 4.95 -0.45
N LEU A 137 -14.66 5.45 0.66
CA LEU A 137 -14.85 4.90 2.00
C LEU A 137 -15.92 5.71 2.77
N ASP A 138 -16.59 5.03 3.73
CA ASP A 138 -17.39 5.72 4.74
C ASP A 138 -16.50 6.56 5.68
N THR A 139 -17.08 7.57 6.34
CA THR A 139 -16.33 8.56 7.13
C THR A 139 -15.45 7.94 8.24
N GLU A 140 -15.93 6.88 8.92
CA GLU A 140 -15.16 6.23 9.98
C GLU A 140 -14.01 5.41 9.42
N SER A 141 -14.28 4.61 8.38
CA SER A 141 -13.25 3.84 7.67
C SER A 141 -12.20 4.75 7.05
N GLU A 142 -12.61 5.89 6.46
CA GLU A 142 -11.69 6.88 5.89
C GLU A 142 -10.73 7.42 6.97
N ARG A 143 -11.24 7.80 8.15
CA ARG A 143 -10.41 8.29 9.26
C ARG A 143 -9.37 7.24 9.71
N LEU A 144 -9.78 5.98 9.85
CA LEU A 144 -8.88 4.90 10.26
C LEU A 144 -7.80 4.59 9.20
N VAL A 145 -8.18 4.66 7.92
CA VAL A 145 -7.24 4.49 6.80
C VAL A 145 -6.25 5.65 6.73
N GLN A 146 -6.73 6.91 6.85
CA GLN A 146 -5.86 8.10 6.85
C GLN A 146 -4.85 8.06 8.01
N ASP A 147 -5.28 7.70 9.23
CA ASP A 147 -4.38 7.57 10.37
C ASP A 147 -3.30 6.51 10.13
N ALA A 148 -3.67 5.36 9.57
CA ALA A 148 -2.73 4.30 9.20
C ALA A 148 -1.74 4.74 8.10
N LEU A 149 -2.21 5.46 7.08
CA LEU A 149 -1.37 6.04 6.03
C LEU A 149 -0.40 7.08 6.59
N TYR A 150 -0.88 7.97 7.47
CA TYR A 150 -0.04 8.98 8.11
C TYR A 150 1.12 8.34 8.89
N ARG A 151 0.84 7.28 9.67
CA ARG A 151 1.89 6.53 10.37
C ARG A 151 2.87 5.87 9.41
N LEU A 152 2.37 5.35 8.30
CA LEU A 152 3.19 4.71 7.26
C LEU A 152 4.14 5.72 6.57
N MET A 153 3.70 6.95 6.35
CA MET A 153 4.43 7.99 5.60
C MET A 153 5.59 8.63 6.39
N ARG A 154 5.50 8.71 7.72
CA ARG A 154 6.37 9.54 8.58
C ARG A 154 7.87 9.43 8.37
N THR A 155 8.37 8.32 7.87
CA THR A 155 9.81 8.01 7.80
C THR A 155 10.26 7.62 6.39
N ARG A 156 9.51 8.00 5.36
CA ARG A 156 9.71 7.50 3.99
C ARG A 156 9.56 8.58 2.96
N THR A 157 10.23 8.39 1.82
CA THR A 157 9.93 9.19 0.64
C THR A 157 8.59 8.74 0.08
N THR A 158 7.59 9.63 0.09
CA THR A 158 6.23 9.29 -0.32
C THR A 158 5.83 10.07 -1.55
N LEU A 159 5.37 9.36 -2.57
CA LEU A 159 4.69 9.92 -3.74
C LEU A 159 3.20 9.64 -3.61
N ALA A 160 2.40 10.69 -3.41
CA ALA A 160 0.95 10.58 -3.37
C ALA A 160 0.35 11.11 -4.66
N VAL A 161 -0.52 10.31 -5.30
CA VAL A 161 -1.42 10.75 -6.36
C VAL A 161 -2.76 11.05 -5.71
N ALA A 162 -3.20 12.30 -5.80
CA ALA A 162 -4.44 12.74 -5.19
C ALA A 162 -5.35 13.42 -6.21
N HIS A 163 -6.62 13.05 -6.20
CA HIS A 163 -7.68 13.78 -6.90
C HIS A 163 -8.28 14.92 -6.07
N ARG A 164 -8.11 14.89 -4.76
CA ARG A 164 -8.59 15.92 -3.82
C ARG A 164 -7.43 16.50 -3.03
N LEU A 165 -7.29 17.81 -3.03
CA LEU A 165 -6.28 18.54 -2.25
C LEU A 165 -6.42 18.31 -0.75
N SER A 166 -7.64 18.05 -0.27
CA SER A 166 -7.92 17.77 1.15
C SER A 166 -7.24 16.51 1.72
N THR A 167 -6.68 15.66 0.86
CA THR A 167 -5.95 14.45 1.29
C THR A 167 -4.48 14.76 1.65
N ILE A 168 -3.99 15.96 1.32
CA ILE A 168 -2.57 16.36 1.45
C ILE A 168 -2.39 17.43 2.56
N ASP A 169 -3.46 18.13 2.96
CA ASP A 169 -3.41 19.23 3.95
C ASP A 169 -3.49 18.73 5.40
N ARG A 170 -2.45 17.99 5.85
CA ARG A 170 -2.15 17.84 7.28
C ARG A 170 -0.68 17.58 7.53
#